data_de2c13771b9fcea94a54577d07983295
#
_entry.id   de2c13771b9fcea94a54577d07983295
#
_cell.length_a   1.000
_cell.length_b   1.000
_cell.length_c   1.000
_cell.angle_alpha   90.00
_cell.angle_beta   90.00
_cell.angle_gamma   90.00
#
_symmetry.space_group_name_H-M   'P 1'
#
loop_
_entity.id
_entity.type
_entity.pdbx_description
1 polymer ?
#
loop_
_entity_poly.entity_id
_entity_poly.type
_entity_poly.pdbx_seq_one_letter_code
_entity_poly.pdbx_strand_id
1 'polypeptide(L)'
;MGAMVIVGYRPKPGCEDGLLALTREHVPILRRLGLATERPALAMRSKDGVIVEVFEWRDGAIEKAHQHPEVMAMWGRYAEVCDYVPLSELSETKDLFAQFDPIDL
;
A
#
# COMPACT_ATOMS: atom_id res chain seq x y z
N MET A 1 11.57 -13.98 -10.32
CA MET A 1 10.15 -13.61 -10.46
C MET A 1 9.69 -12.85 -9.22
N GLY A 2 8.92 -11.79 -9.41
CA GLY A 2 8.40 -11.01 -8.31
C GLY A 2 7.08 -11.53 -7.78
N ALA A 3 6.51 -10.79 -6.83
CA ALA A 3 5.18 -11.07 -6.29
C ALA A 3 4.34 -9.80 -6.32
N MET A 4 3.17 -9.87 -6.93
CA MET A 4 2.20 -8.78 -6.89
C MET A 4 1.51 -8.77 -5.54
N VAL A 5 1.36 -7.58 -4.96
CA VAL A 5 0.74 -7.38 -3.66
C VAL A 5 -0.41 -6.40 -3.81
N ILE A 6 -1.51 -6.67 -3.14
CA ILE A 6 -2.62 -5.73 -2.98
C ILE A 6 -2.82 -5.53 -1.48
N VAL A 7 -2.76 -4.29 -1.03
CA VAL A 7 -2.89 -3.98 0.40
C VAL A 7 -3.92 -2.87 0.60
N GLY A 8 -4.73 -2.98 1.67
CA GLY A 8 -5.70 -1.96 2.05
C GLY A 8 -5.26 -1.24 3.31
N TYR A 9 -5.35 0.08 3.28
CA TYR A 9 -5.03 0.95 4.43
C TYR A 9 -6.27 1.77 4.79
N ARG A 10 -6.78 1.60 6.00
CA ARG A 10 -7.88 2.45 6.50
C ARG A 10 -7.28 3.58 7.31
N PRO A 11 -7.46 4.85 6.90
CA PRO A 11 -6.89 5.96 7.67
C PRO A 11 -7.55 6.05 9.03
N LYS A 12 -6.74 6.33 10.05
CA LYS A 12 -7.27 6.72 11.36
C LYS A 12 -7.92 8.10 11.25
N PRO A 13 -8.88 8.44 12.12
CA PRO A 13 -9.55 9.74 12.04
C PRO A 13 -8.54 10.89 12.01
N GLY A 14 -8.69 11.79 11.02
CA GLY A 14 -7.81 12.93 10.84
C GLY A 14 -6.47 12.65 10.19
N CYS A 15 -6.21 11.39 9.79
CA CYS A 15 -4.91 10.99 9.22
C CYS A 15 -4.96 10.74 7.71
N GLU A 16 -6.02 11.14 7.02
CA GLU A 16 -6.22 10.85 5.60
C GLU A 16 -5.09 11.42 4.75
N ASP A 17 -4.72 12.68 4.97
CA ASP A 17 -3.65 13.33 4.19
C ASP A 17 -2.29 12.73 4.50
N GLY A 18 -2.03 12.41 5.76
CA GLY A 18 -0.78 11.77 6.17
C GLY A 18 -0.61 10.39 5.56
N LEU A 19 -1.68 9.60 5.52
CA LEU A 19 -1.66 8.29 4.90
C LEU A 19 -1.42 8.40 3.40
N LEU A 20 -2.07 9.34 2.72
CA LEU A 20 -1.88 9.54 1.28
C LEU A 20 -0.43 9.93 0.97
N ALA A 21 0.15 10.82 1.78
CA ALA A 21 1.54 11.22 1.60
C ALA A 21 2.49 10.02 1.77
N LEU A 22 2.27 9.17 2.78
CA LEU A 22 3.07 7.96 2.96
C LEU A 22 2.93 6.99 1.79
N THR A 23 1.71 6.84 1.27
CA THR A 23 1.46 5.93 0.14
C THR A 23 2.21 6.41 -1.10
N ARG A 24 2.33 7.73 -1.30
CA ARG A 24 3.12 8.28 -2.39
C ARG A 24 4.62 8.05 -2.24
N GLU A 25 5.11 7.95 -1.01
CA GLU A 25 6.52 7.68 -0.73
C GLU A 25 6.88 6.19 -0.75
N HIS A 26 5.89 5.32 -0.53
CA HIS A 26 6.10 3.91 -0.20
C HIS A 26 6.89 3.16 -1.27
N VAL A 27 6.33 3.03 -2.47
CA VAL A 27 6.98 2.25 -3.52
C VAL A 27 8.26 2.91 -4.03
N PRO A 28 8.34 4.25 -4.18
CA PRO A 28 9.62 4.89 -4.51
C PRO A 28 10.75 4.56 -3.53
N ILE A 29 10.45 4.52 -2.23
CA ILE A 29 11.46 4.13 -1.22
C ILE A 29 11.87 2.67 -1.42
N LEU A 30 10.90 1.78 -1.60
CA LEU A 30 11.18 0.36 -1.82
C LEU A 30 12.03 0.14 -3.08
N ARG A 31 11.77 0.89 -4.15
CA ARG A 31 12.58 0.82 -5.38
C ARG A 31 14.00 1.28 -5.13
N ARG A 32 14.17 2.40 -4.43
CA ARG A 32 15.50 2.91 -4.11
C ARG A 32 16.33 1.90 -3.32
N LEU A 33 15.66 1.13 -2.47
CA LEU A 33 16.31 0.10 -1.66
C LEU A 33 16.49 -1.23 -2.41
N GLY A 34 16.05 -1.31 -3.67
CA GLY A 34 16.17 -2.52 -4.48
C GLY A 34 15.15 -3.60 -4.14
N LEU A 35 14.05 -3.24 -3.47
CA LEU A 35 13.06 -4.21 -2.99
C LEU A 35 11.83 -4.30 -3.88
N ALA A 36 11.42 -3.22 -4.54
CA ALA A 36 10.30 -3.22 -5.48
C ALA A 36 10.81 -3.11 -6.91
N THR A 37 10.04 -3.64 -7.86
CA THR A 37 10.39 -3.57 -9.28
C THR A 37 10.04 -2.20 -9.86
N GLU A 38 10.42 -1.98 -11.13
CA GLU A 38 10.07 -0.76 -11.86
C GLU A 38 8.64 -0.76 -12.38
N ARG A 39 7.88 -1.84 -12.14
CA ARG A 39 6.46 -1.88 -12.55
C ARG A 39 5.71 -0.77 -11.81
N PRO A 40 4.94 0.07 -12.52
CA PRO A 40 4.20 1.16 -11.87
C PRO A 40 3.27 0.64 -10.79
N ALA A 41 3.29 1.28 -9.63
CA ALA A 41 2.33 1.01 -8.57
C ALA A 41 1.01 1.70 -8.91
N LEU A 42 -0.09 1.11 -8.45
CA LEU A 42 -1.43 1.68 -8.59
C LEU A 42 -1.98 1.95 -7.20
N ALA A 43 -2.74 3.03 -7.08
CA ALA A 43 -3.48 3.32 -5.86
C ALA A 43 -4.89 3.78 -6.20
N MET A 44 -5.83 3.43 -5.33
CA MET A 44 -7.24 3.76 -5.52
C MET A 44 -7.91 3.83 -4.16
N ARG A 45 -9.10 4.45 -4.12
CA ARG A 45 -9.82 4.67 -2.86
C ARG A 45 -11.19 4.01 -2.92
N SER A 46 -11.56 3.30 -1.85
CA SER A 46 -12.90 2.75 -1.68
C SER A 46 -13.88 3.84 -1.27
N LYS A 47 -15.18 3.55 -1.33
CA LYS A 47 -16.23 4.51 -0.94
C LYS A 47 -16.11 4.92 0.51
N ASP A 48 -15.65 4.03 1.38
CA ASP A 48 -15.50 4.30 2.80
C ASP A 48 -14.10 4.80 3.18
N GLY A 49 -13.30 5.18 2.18
CA GLY A 49 -12.04 5.89 2.42
C GLY A 49 -10.80 5.02 2.55
N VAL A 50 -10.90 3.71 2.36
CA VAL A 50 -9.73 2.83 2.40
C VAL A 50 -8.89 3.05 1.15
N ILE A 51 -7.57 3.23 1.33
CA ILE A 51 -6.64 3.29 0.21
C ILE A 51 -6.20 1.87 -0.12
N VAL A 52 -6.33 1.48 -1.38
CA VAL A 52 -5.88 0.17 -1.89
C VAL A 52 -4.68 0.43 -2.78
N GLU A 53 -3.58 -0.23 -2.48
CA GLU A 53 -2.33 -0.08 -3.24
C GLU A 53 -1.95 -1.42 -3.86
N VAL A 54 -1.47 -1.39 -5.11
CA VAL A 54 -1.01 -2.57 -5.84
C VAL A 54 0.41 -2.31 -6.32
N PHE A 55 1.33 -3.22 -6.01
CA PHE A 55 2.71 -3.09 -6.47
C PHE A 55 3.38 -4.46 -6.54
N GLU A 56 4.60 -4.49 -7.08
CA GLU A 56 5.34 -5.74 -7.25
C GLU A 56 6.64 -5.72 -6.44
N TRP A 57 6.81 -6.71 -5.56
CA TRP A 57 8.07 -6.99 -4.89
C TRP A 57 9.02 -7.71 -5.86
N ARG A 58 10.32 -7.46 -5.72
CA ARG A 58 11.33 -8.31 -6.34
C ARG A 58 11.34 -9.66 -5.64
N ASP A 59 11.84 -10.67 -6.33
CA ASP A 59 11.96 -12.02 -5.78
C ASP A 59 12.77 -12.01 -4.50
N GLY A 60 12.23 -12.63 -3.44
CA GLY A 60 12.88 -12.69 -2.13
C GLY A 60 12.91 -11.39 -1.34
N ALA A 61 12.31 -10.31 -1.86
CA ALA A 61 12.41 -8.99 -1.22
C ALA A 61 11.57 -8.87 0.05
N ILE A 62 10.49 -9.64 0.16
CA ILE A 62 9.59 -9.54 1.32
C ILE A 62 10.35 -9.83 2.62
N GLU A 63 11.13 -10.89 2.65
CA GLU A 63 11.93 -11.26 3.83
C GLU A 63 12.97 -10.19 4.14
N LYS A 64 13.63 -9.67 3.10
CA LYS A 64 14.64 -8.61 3.28
C LYS A 64 14.02 -7.34 3.83
N ALA A 65 12.82 -6.99 3.37
CA ALA A 65 12.11 -5.81 3.84
C ALA A 65 11.83 -5.88 5.33
N HIS A 66 11.43 -7.04 5.84
CA HIS A 66 11.15 -7.24 7.27
C HIS A 66 12.40 -7.12 8.15
N GLN A 67 13.60 -7.12 7.57
CA GLN A 67 14.86 -6.99 8.27
C GLN A 67 15.55 -5.65 7.98
N HIS A 68 14.95 -4.80 7.14
CA HIS A 68 15.56 -3.56 6.71
C HIS A 68 15.15 -2.40 7.63
N PRO A 69 16.11 -1.73 8.32
CA PRO A 69 15.75 -0.69 9.29
C PRO A 69 14.92 0.46 8.69
N GLU A 70 15.23 0.90 7.48
CA GLU A 70 14.50 2.00 6.85
C GLU A 70 13.06 1.60 6.49
N VAL A 71 12.85 0.36 6.05
CA VAL A 71 11.52 -0.16 5.75
C VAL A 71 10.70 -0.29 7.04
N MET A 72 11.32 -0.81 8.08
CA MET A 72 10.63 -0.96 9.37
C MET A 72 10.24 0.41 9.95
N ALA A 73 11.10 1.42 9.79
CA ALA A 73 10.77 2.79 10.22
C ALA A 73 9.58 3.35 9.42
N MET A 74 9.55 3.13 8.11
CA MET A 74 8.45 3.56 7.25
C MET A 74 7.14 2.87 7.65
N TRP A 75 7.17 1.56 7.86
CA TRP A 75 5.98 0.81 8.29
C TRP A 75 5.50 1.25 9.67
N GLY A 76 6.42 1.67 10.54
CA GLY A 76 6.06 2.27 11.83
C GLY A 76 5.25 3.55 11.66
N ARG A 77 5.59 4.37 10.65
CA ARG A 77 4.80 5.57 10.32
C ARG A 77 3.40 5.20 9.82
N TYR A 78 3.27 4.13 9.02
CA TYR A 78 1.95 3.63 8.61
C TYR A 78 1.10 3.23 9.82
N ALA A 79 1.69 2.54 10.78
CA ALA A 79 0.96 2.11 11.97
C ALA A 79 0.39 3.28 12.78
N GLU A 80 1.00 4.45 12.69
CA GLU A 80 0.52 5.65 13.37
C GLU A 80 -0.68 6.30 12.69
N VAL A 81 -0.85 6.09 11.38
CA VAL A 81 -1.87 6.81 10.60
C VAL A 81 -2.97 5.91 10.03
N CYS A 82 -2.81 4.59 10.08
CA CYS A 82 -3.81 3.69 9.50
C CYS A 82 -3.85 2.34 10.18
N ASP A 83 -4.90 1.59 9.84
CA ASP A 83 -5.01 0.16 10.13
C ASP A 83 -5.02 -0.58 8.79
N TYR A 84 -4.38 -1.73 8.74
CA TYR A 84 -4.42 -2.59 7.55
C TYR A 84 -5.76 -3.30 7.48
N VAL A 85 -6.33 -3.38 6.27
CA VAL A 85 -7.66 -3.93 6.05
C VAL A 85 -7.58 -5.03 4.99
N PRO A 86 -8.03 -6.26 5.29
CA PRO A 86 -8.11 -7.28 4.24
C PRO A 86 -9.12 -6.87 3.16
N LEU A 87 -8.84 -7.23 1.92
CA LEU A 87 -9.70 -6.87 0.79
C LEU A 87 -11.14 -7.37 1.00
N SER A 88 -11.31 -8.51 1.67
CA SER A 88 -12.63 -9.09 1.93
C SER A 88 -13.55 -8.18 2.75
N GLU A 89 -13.00 -7.20 3.47
CA GLU A 89 -13.81 -6.24 4.22
C GLU A 89 -14.31 -5.07 3.38
N LEU A 90 -13.82 -4.93 2.14
CA LEU A 90 -14.27 -3.85 1.25
C LEU A 90 -15.53 -4.30 0.51
N SER A 91 -16.59 -3.49 0.59
CA SER A 91 -17.87 -3.81 -0.06
C SER A 91 -17.71 -3.99 -1.57
N GLU A 92 -16.82 -3.23 -2.19
CA GLU A 92 -16.57 -3.29 -3.63
C GLU A 92 -16.12 -4.68 -4.09
N THR A 93 -15.40 -5.41 -3.25
CA THR A 93 -14.87 -6.73 -3.64
C THR A 93 -15.96 -7.81 -3.67
N LYS A 94 -17.18 -7.50 -3.24
CA LYS A 94 -18.32 -8.41 -3.35
C LYS A 94 -18.99 -8.31 -4.71
N ASP A 95 -18.70 -7.28 -5.48
CA ASP A 95 -19.23 -7.08 -6.83
C ASP A 95 -18.40 -7.84 -7.85
N LEU A 96 -19.02 -8.25 -8.94
CA LEU A 96 -18.32 -8.94 -10.03
C LEU A 96 -17.22 -8.07 -10.60
N PHE A 97 -17.47 -6.78 -10.76
CA PHE A 97 -16.46 -5.80 -11.15
C PHE A 97 -16.33 -4.78 -10.03
N ALA A 98 -15.33 -4.96 -9.18
CA ALA A 98 -15.05 -4.03 -8.09
C ALA A 98 -14.52 -2.70 -8.67
N GLN A 99 -15.14 -1.59 -8.27
CA GLN A 99 -14.79 -0.26 -8.79
C GLN A 99 -14.32 0.63 -7.64
N PHE A 100 -13.19 1.30 -7.86
CA PHE A 100 -12.59 2.20 -6.89
C PHE A 100 -12.27 3.54 -7.58
N ASP A 101 -12.15 4.61 -6.80
CA ASP A 101 -11.73 5.90 -7.33
C ASP A 101 -10.21 5.91 -7.50
N PRO A 102 -9.69 6.34 -8.66
CA PRO A 102 -8.24 6.34 -8.87
C PRO A 102 -7.55 7.40 -8.01
N ILE A 103 -6.32 7.10 -7.57
CA ILE A 103 -5.45 8.02 -6.86
C ILE A 103 -4.19 8.20 -7.72
N ASP A 104 -3.81 9.44 -7.97
CA ASP A 104 -2.56 9.75 -8.67
C ASP A 104 -1.39 9.65 -7.67
N LEU A 105 -0.42 8.81 -8.01
CA LEU A 105 0.78 8.64 -7.18
C LEU A 105 1.94 9.53 -7.62
#